data_cd5643d7027937c1157a45893cdc4687
#
_entry.id   cd5643d7027937c1157a45893cdc4687
#
_cell.length_a   1.000
_cell.length_b   1.000
_cell.length_c   1.000
_cell.angle_alpha   90.00
_cell.angle_beta   90.00
_cell.angle_gamma   90.00
#
_symmetry.space_group_name_H-M   'P 1'
#
loop_
_entity.id
_entity.type
_entity.pdbx_description
1 polymer ?
#
loop_
_entity_poly.entity_id
_entity_poly.type
_entity_poly.pdbx_seq_one_letter_code
_entity_poly.pdbx_strand_id
1 'polypeptide(L)'
;MAANLRRNRATRRSRLRRVVCGHRQVYAVRTVPGGRLARTPSTMLALGTTAPSFRLPDTDGTTVSIDDYAGAPALLVMFICNHCPYVKHVRDELARIGREYTARGVGVVAISSNDAIAYPADAPEAMKAEKAEAGYVFPYLYDETQDVARSYQAACTPDFFLFDSERRLVYRGQLDGSRPGNDVPVTGSDLRAALDAVLSGDPVPAEQRPSIGCNIKWK
;
A
#
# COMPACT_ATOMS: atom_id res chain seq x y z
N MET A 1 -15.37 64.32 21.71
CA MET A 1 -16.49 63.36 21.64
C MET A 1 -15.96 62.02 21.10
N ALA A 2 -15.77 61.06 21.98
CA ALA A 2 -15.20 59.76 21.68
C ALA A 2 -16.30 58.68 21.72
N ALA A 3 -16.51 57.97 20.62
CA ALA A 3 -17.44 56.86 20.51
C ALA A 3 -16.73 55.50 20.60
N ASN A 4 -17.05 54.76 21.67
CA ASN A 4 -16.54 53.46 22.04
C ASN A 4 -17.23 52.37 21.18
N LEU A 5 -16.46 51.61 20.39
CA LEU A 5 -16.92 50.39 19.71
C LEU A 5 -16.45 49.16 20.48
N ARG A 6 -17.37 48.57 21.24
CA ARG A 6 -17.17 47.26 21.90
C ARG A 6 -17.32 46.14 20.85
N ARG A 7 -16.26 45.33 20.69
CA ARG A 7 -16.26 44.08 19.90
C ARG A 7 -16.85 42.96 20.74
N ASN A 8 -18.01 42.45 20.27
CA ASN A 8 -18.68 41.28 20.83
C ASN A 8 -18.00 39.98 20.31
N ARG A 9 -17.33 39.23 21.17
CA ARG A 9 -16.85 37.89 20.89
C ARG A 9 -17.97 36.89 21.18
N ALA A 10 -18.60 36.38 20.15
CA ALA A 10 -19.55 35.27 20.26
C ALA A 10 -18.77 33.93 20.36
N THR A 11 -18.75 33.33 21.53
CA THR A 11 -18.30 31.98 21.77
C THR A 11 -19.33 30.98 21.24
N ARG A 12 -19.06 30.33 20.14
CA ARG A 12 -19.87 29.20 19.64
C ARG A 12 -19.58 27.97 20.52
N ARG A 13 -20.47 27.69 21.47
CA ARG A 13 -20.55 26.40 22.16
C ARG A 13 -21.25 25.40 21.24
N SER A 14 -20.54 24.39 20.73
CA SER A 14 -21.12 23.26 20.04
C SER A 14 -21.89 22.37 21.03
N ARG A 15 -23.20 22.28 20.87
CA ARG A 15 -24.04 21.34 21.61
C ARG A 15 -23.93 19.95 20.98
N LEU A 16 -23.40 19.00 21.72
CA LEU A 16 -23.47 17.57 21.40
C LEU A 16 -24.91 17.08 21.61
N ARG A 17 -25.56 16.61 20.55
CA ARG A 17 -26.81 15.84 20.68
C ARG A 17 -26.44 14.36 20.82
N ARG A 18 -26.81 13.74 21.96
CA ARG A 18 -26.79 12.30 22.16
C ARG A 18 -27.95 11.70 21.37
N VAL A 19 -27.65 10.82 20.42
CA VAL A 19 -28.62 9.88 19.86
C VAL A 19 -28.24 8.51 20.37
N VAL A 20 -29.08 7.87 21.17
CA VAL A 20 -28.94 6.51 21.68
C VAL A 20 -29.78 5.64 20.75
N CYS A 21 -29.12 4.74 20.02
CA CYS A 21 -29.79 3.62 19.38
C CYS A 21 -28.84 2.40 19.36
N GLY A 22 -29.27 1.32 20.01
CA GLY A 22 -28.92 -0.09 19.93
C GLY A 22 -27.48 -0.50 19.61
N HIS A 23 -26.77 -0.99 20.62
CA HIS A 23 -25.66 -1.97 20.59
C HIS A 23 -24.87 -2.19 19.28
N ARG A 24 -24.18 -1.17 18.80
CA ARG A 24 -22.94 -1.27 18.04
C ARG A 24 -22.14 0.00 18.32
N GLN A 25 -20.97 -0.18 18.93
CA GLN A 25 -20.04 0.91 19.21
C GLN A 25 -19.37 1.30 17.89
N VAL A 26 -19.95 2.28 17.21
CA VAL A 26 -19.36 2.85 15.97
C VAL A 26 -18.40 3.94 16.43
N TYR A 27 -17.10 3.67 16.33
CA TYR A 27 -16.10 4.73 16.51
C TYR A 27 -16.22 5.72 15.35
N ALA A 28 -16.72 6.90 15.64
CA ALA A 28 -16.75 7.99 14.68
C ALA A 28 -15.31 8.44 14.40
N VAL A 29 -14.81 8.14 13.21
CA VAL A 29 -13.56 8.70 12.71
C VAL A 29 -13.72 10.21 12.61
N ARG A 30 -12.99 10.96 13.43
CA ARG A 30 -12.89 12.41 13.29
C ARG A 30 -12.22 12.71 11.94
N THR A 31 -13.01 13.06 10.95
CA THR A 31 -12.48 13.71 9.74
C THR A 31 -12.03 15.11 10.11
N VAL A 32 -10.71 15.34 10.05
CA VAL A 32 -10.14 16.68 10.12
C VAL A 32 -10.33 17.32 8.75
N PRO A 33 -11.11 18.41 8.62
CA PRO A 33 -11.26 19.08 7.33
C PRO A 33 -9.93 19.70 6.90
N GLY A 34 -9.40 19.31 5.75
CA GLY A 34 -8.27 19.99 5.10
C GLY A 34 -6.87 19.41 5.34
N GLY A 35 -6.73 18.22 5.92
CA GLY A 35 -5.42 17.56 6.03
C GLY A 35 -4.92 17.13 4.64
N ARG A 36 -3.83 17.72 4.14
CA ARG A 36 -3.12 17.19 2.97
C ARG A 36 -2.70 15.76 3.31
N LEU A 37 -3.10 14.80 2.47
CA LEU A 37 -2.59 13.43 2.55
C LEU A 37 -1.05 13.47 2.53
N ALA A 38 -0.40 12.75 3.44
CA ALA A 38 1.05 12.60 3.39
C ALA A 38 1.44 12.04 2.03
N ARG A 39 2.43 12.67 1.37
CA ARG A 39 2.92 12.30 0.05
C ARG A 39 4.39 11.93 0.17
N THR A 40 4.66 10.64 0.35
CA THR A 40 6.02 10.10 0.38
C THR A 40 6.26 9.40 -0.96
N PRO A 41 7.26 9.82 -1.74
CA PRO A 41 7.65 9.09 -2.94
C PRO A 41 8.45 7.85 -2.58
N SER A 42 8.44 6.83 -3.46
CA SER A 42 9.37 5.71 -3.36
C SER A 42 10.82 6.17 -3.55
N THR A 43 11.75 5.43 -2.93
CA THR A 43 13.20 5.74 -2.96
C THR A 43 13.85 5.44 -4.30
N MET A 44 13.14 4.69 -5.18
CA MET A 44 13.61 4.30 -6.50
C MET A 44 14.90 3.47 -6.43
N LEU A 45 14.85 2.35 -5.68
CA LEU A 45 15.96 1.38 -5.59
C LEU A 45 16.59 1.11 -6.97
N ALA A 46 17.90 0.98 -7.05
CA ALA A 46 18.61 0.85 -8.33
C ALA A 46 18.16 -0.38 -9.12
N LEU A 47 17.87 -0.20 -10.42
CA LEU A 47 17.56 -1.32 -11.32
C LEU A 47 18.74 -2.29 -11.37
N GLY A 48 18.45 -3.60 -11.53
CA GLY A 48 19.43 -4.68 -11.48
C GLY A 48 19.79 -5.11 -10.06
N THR A 49 19.29 -4.44 -9.00
CA THR A 49 19.47 -4.91 -7.62
C THR A 49 18.88 -6.31 -7.46
N THR A 50 19.63 -7.21 -6.85
CA THR A 50 19.10 -8.54 -6.50
C THR A 50 18.02 -8.42 -5.43
N ALA A 51 16.91 -9.14 -5.60
CA ALA A 51 15.80 -9.13 -4.66
C ALA A 51 16.29 -9.47 -3.24
N PRO A 52 16.09 -8.58 -2.25
CA PRO A 52 16.40 -8.91 -0.87
C PRO A 52 15.55 -10.11 -0.40
N SER A 53 16.17 -11.01 0.36
CA SER A 53 15.48 -12.16 0.90
C SER A 53 14.43 -11.77 1.94
N PHE A 54 13.35 -12.54 2.00
CA PHE A 54 12.36 -12.45 3.06
C PHE A 54 11.89 -13.85 3.47
N ARG A 55 11.45 -13.96 4.73
CA ARG A 55 10.78 -15.13 5.29
C ARG A 55 9.84 -14.63 6.38
N LEU A 56 8.56 -14.50 6.06
CA LEU A 56 7.59 -13.80 6.87
C LEU A 56 6.30 -14.63 7.03
N PRO A 57 5.54 -14.45 8.13
CA PRO A 57 4.23 -15.05 8.29
C PRO A 57 3.19 -14.41 7.37
N ASP A 58 2.38 -15.23 6.70
CA ASP A 58 1.12 -14.81 6.07
C ASP A 58 0.02 -14.68 7.11
N THR A 59 -1.06 -14.05 6.77
CA THR A 59 -2.26 -13.85 7.60
C THR A 59 -2.99 -15.13 7.99
N ASP A 60 -2.68 -16.26 7.38
CA ASP A 60 -3.19 -17.59 7.77
C ASP A 60 -2.24 -18.37 8.69
N GLY A 61 -1.08 -17.79 9.03
CA GLY A 61 -0.05 -18.36 9.90
C GLY A 61 0.99 -19.21 9.17
N THR A 62 0.86 -19.42 7.85
CA THR A 62 1.92 -20.07 7.08
C THR A 62 3.11 -19.13 6.92
N THR A 63 4.33 -19.70 6.85
CA THR A 63 5.52 -18.91 6.56
C THR A 63 5.78 -18.92 5.08
N VAL A 64 5.93 -17.75 4.47
CA VAL A 64 6.26 -17.57 3.05
C VAL A 64 7.63 -16.92 2.92
N SER A 65 8.43 -17.45 2.01
CA SER A 65 9.78 -16.97 1.72
C SER A 65 9.96 -16.66 0.23
N ILE A 66 11.01 -15.94 -0.10
CA ILE A 66 11.36 -15.67 -1.49
C ILE A 66 11.62 -16.95 -2.29
N ASP A 67 12.10 -18.02 -1.61
CA ASP A 67 12.42 -19.30 -2.24
C ASP A 67 11.18 -20.04 -2.72
N ASP A 68 9.99 -19.76 -2.14
CA ASP A 68 8.72 -20.35 -2.58
C ASP A 68 8.33 -19.91 -4.00
N TYR A 69 8.98 -18.88 -4.50
CA TYR A 69 8.81 -18.37 -5.87
C TYR A 69 9.93 -18.81 -6.82
N ALA A 70 10.81 -19.75 -6.39
CA ALA A 70 11.86 -20.29 -7.26
C ALA A 70 11.24 -20.85 -8.55
N GLY A 71 11.80 -20.47 -9.72
CA GLY A 71 11.28 -20.88 -11.02
C GLY A 71 10.11 -20.04 -11.56
N ALA A 72 9.53 -19.10 -10.80
CA ALA A 72 8.58 -18.16 -11.36
C ALA A 72 9.27 -17.20 -12.37
N PRO A 73 8.65 -16.91 -13.52
CA PRO A 73 9.22 -16.04 -14.55
C PRO A 73 9.42 -14.60 -14.09
N ALA A 74 8.69 -14.17 -13.07
CA ALA A 74 8.83 -12.87 -12.41
C ALA A 74 8.35 -12.95 -10.98
N LEU A 75 8.79 -11.99 -10.14
CA LEU A 75 8.32 -11.81 -8.76
C LEU A 75 7.90 -10.36 -8.54
N LEU A 76 6.63 -10.15 -8.23
CA LEU A 76 6.08 -8.85 -7.83
C LEU A 76 5.99 -8.80 -6.29
N VAL A 77 6.74 -7.89 -5.67
CA VAL A 77 6.66 -7.57 -4.24
C VAL A 77 5.99 -6.21 -4.08
N MET A 78 4.95 -6.15 -3.26
CA MET A 78 4.18 -4.93 -3.01
C MET A 78 4.20 -4.59 -1.53
N PHE A 79 4.64 -3.39 -1.17
CA PHE A 79 4.44 -2.89 0.19
C PHE A 79 3.11 -2.15 0.26
N ILE A 80 2.16 -2.70 1.00
CA ILE A 80 0.81 -2.16 1.16
C ILE A 80 0.40 -2.16 2.64
N CYS A 81 -0.70 -1.49 2.96
CA CYS A 81 -1.31 -1.56 4.30
C CYS A 81 -2.81 -1.25 4.22
N ASN A 82 -3.56 -1.57 5.26
CA ASN A 82 -5.02 -1.51 5.23
C ASN A 82 -5.58 -0.09 5.38
N HIS A 83 -4.93 0.76 6.18
CA HIS A 83 -5.48 2.08 6.51
C HIS A 83 -5.12 3.17 5.48
N CYS A 84 -4.13 2.94 4.60
CA CYS A 84 -3.64 3.95 3.67
C CYS A 84 -4.68 4.29 2.59
N PRO A 85 -5.09 5.57 2.43
CA PRO A 85 -6.06 5.94 1.40
C PRO A 85 -5.56 5.73 -0.03
N TYR A 86 -4.23 5.72 -0.26
CA TYR A 86 -3.66 5.40 -1.57
C TYR A 86 -3.79 3.91 -1.89
N VAL A 87 -3.62 3.02 -0.90
CA VAL A 87 -3.84 1.58 -1.09
C VAL A 87 -5.32 1.29 -1.30
N LYS A 88 -6.20 1.89 -0.49
CA LYS A 88 -7.66 1.76 -0.65
C LYS A 88 -8.13 2.20 -2.03
N HIS A 89 -7.53 3.26 -2.57
CA HIS A 89 -7.86 3.78 -3.89
C HIS A 89 -7.57 2.78 -5.02
N VAL A 90 -6.53 1.97 -4.89
CA VAL A 90 -6.09 1.00 -5.92
C VAL A 90 -6.42 -0.46 -5.57
N ARG A 91 -7.11 -0.71 -4.44
CA ARG A 91 -7.40 -2.01 -3.86
C ARG A 91 -7.94 -3.04 -4.87
N ASP A 92 -8.96 -2.65 -5.63
CA ASP A 92 -9.61 -3.55 -6.59
C ASP A 92 -8.68 -3.91 -7.76
N GLU A 93 -7.82 -2.97 -8.15
CA GLU A 93 -6.84 -3.21 -9.21
C GLU A 93 -5.72 -4.15 -8.73
N LEU A 94 -5.27 -4.02 -7.47
CA LEU A 94 -4.33 -4.98 -6.87
C LEU A 94 -4.90 -6.40 -6.88
N ALA A 95 -6.18 -6.55 -6.54
CA ALA A 95 -6.85 -7.84 -6.60
C ALA A 95 -6.94 -8.40 -8.03
N ARG A 96 -7.21 -7.55 -9.04
CA ARG A 96 -7.24 -7.95 -10.45
C ARG A 96 -5.86 -8.38 -10.93
N ILE A 97 -4.82 -7.57 -10.69
CA ILE A 97 -3.43 -7.90 -11.02
C ILE A 97 -3.02 -9.21 -10.36
N GLY A 98 -3.32 -9.39 -9.07
CA GLY A 98 -3.03 -10.62 -8.36
C GLY A 98 -3.61 -11.85 -9.05
N ARG A 99 -4.90 -11.84 -9.37
CA ARG A 99 -5.56 -12.96 -10.05
C ARG A 99 -4.97 -13.23 -11.44
N GLU A 100 -4.82 -12.18 -12.22
CA GLU A 100 -4.39 -12.27 -13.62
C GLU A 100 -2.95 -12.77 -13.75
N TYR A 101 -2.03 -12.17 -13.02
CA TYR A 101 -0.61 -12.49 -13.18
C TYR A 101 -0.18 -13.74 -12.41
N THR A 102 -0.82 -14.08 -11.29
CA THR A 102 -0.62 -15.39 -10.65
C THR A 102 -1.05 -16.53 -11.58
N ALA A 103 -2.15 -16.39 -12.32
CA ALA A 103 -2.58 -17.37 -13.32
C ALA A 103 -1.59 -17.51 -14.48
N ARG A 104 -0.74 -16.51 -14.72
CA ARG A 104 0.35 -16.51 -15.72
C ARG A 104 1.70 -16.96 -15.15
N GLY A 105 1.72 -17.45 -13.90
CA GLY A 105 2.92 -17.99 -13.22
C GLY A 105 3.80 -16.96 -12.52
N VAL A 106 3.40 -15.68 -12.48
CA VAL A 106 4.14 -14.65 -11.73
C VAL A 106 3.98 -14.92 -10.22
N GLY A 107 5.08 -14.89 -9.49
CA GLY A 107 5.05 -14.80 -8.04
C GLY A 107 4.53 -13.42 -7.63
N VAL A 108 3.46 -13.37 -6.83
CA VAL A 108 2.89 -12.11 -6.33
C VAL A 108 2.80 -12.19 -4.81
N VAL A 109 3.33 -11.19 -4.11
CA VAL A 109 3.29 -11.10 -2.66
C VAL A 109 3.09 -9.67 -2.21
N ALA A 110 2.28 -9.48 -1.18
CA ALA A 110 2.13 -8.21 -0.49
C ALA A 110 2.75 -8.30 0.92
N ILE A 111 3.34 -7.19 1.38
CA ILE A 111 3.99 -7.08 2.69
C ILE A 111 3.46 -5.83 3.39
N SER A 112 3.02 -5.97 4.64
CA SER A 112 2.76 -4.85 5.53
C SER A 112 3.87 -4.76 6.57
N SER A 113 4.51 -3.60 6.65
CA SER A 113 5.60 -3.32 7.59
C SER A 113 5.25 -2.17 8.54
N ASN A 114 3.97 -1.86 8.70
CA ASN A 114 3.54 -0.81 9.62
C ASN A 114 3.59 -1.29 11.08
N ASP A 115 3.90 -0.38 11.98
CA ASP A 115 3.76 -0.62 13.43
C ASP A 115 2.28 -0.90 13.77
N ALA A 116 1.94 -2.18 13.93
CA ALA A 116 0.58 -2.61 14.22
C ALA A 116 0.13 -2.26 15.65
N ILE A 117 1.05 -1.92 16.55
CA ILE A 117 0.71 -1.46 17.91
C ILE A 117 0.16 -0.04 17.83
N ALA A 118 0.88 0.85 17.15
CA ALA A 118 0.44 2.23 16.95
C ALA A 118 -0.69 2.36 15.93
N TYR A 119 -0.79 1.40 14.99
CA TYR A 119 -1.78 1.37 13.90
C TYR A 119 -2.52 0.02 13.85
N PRO A 120 -3.44 -0.28 14.78
CA PRO A 120 -4.11 -1.58 14.87
C PRO A 120 -4.91 -2.01 13.63
N ALA A 121 -5.27 -1.05 12.75
CA ALA A 121 -5.89 -1.35 11.47
C ALA A 121 -4.98 -2.16 10.52
N ASP A 122 -3.67 -2.21 10.79
CA ASP A 122 -2.68 -2.96 10.02
C ASP A 122 -2.17 -4.21 10.78
N ALA A 123 -2.82 -4.60 11.89
CA ALA A 123 -2.51 -5.82 12.61
C ALA A 123 -2.85 -7.08 11.77
N PRO A 124 -2.20 -8.23 12.00
CA PRO A 124 -2.39 -9.45 11.22
C PRO A 124 -3.85 -9.88 11.05
N GLU A 125 -4.68 -9.79 12.10
CA GLU A 125 -6.11 -10.10 12.03
C GLU A 125 -6.87 -9.14 11.09
N ALA A 126 -6.55 -7.86 11.13
CA ALA A 126 -7.14 -6.87 10.23
C ALA A 126 -6.65 -7.07 8.79
N MET A 127 -5.39 -7.46 8.60
CA MET A 127 -4.84 -7.83 7.29
C MET A 127 -5.54 -9.07 6.71
N LYS A 128 -5.83 -10.08 7.54
CA LYS A 128 -6.59 -11.27 7.15
C LYS A 128 -8.00 -10.90 6.67
N ALA A 129 -8.68 -10.03 7.39
CA ALA A 129 -10.00 -9.54 7.01
C ALA A 129 -9.95 -8.76 5.69
N GLU A 130 -8.95 -7.87 5.53
CA GLU A 130 -8.73 -7.10 4.31
C GLU A 130 -8.44 -8.01 3.10
N LYS A 131 -7.56 -9.03 3.26
CA LYS A 131 -7.23 -10.01 2.22
C LYS A 131 -8.50 -10.69 1.71
N ALA A 132 -9.36 -11.13 2.62
CA ALA A 132 -10.62 -11.79 2.29
C ALA A 132 -11.62 -10.85 1.61
N GLU A 133 -11.80 -9.63 2.15
CA GLU A 133 -12.74 -8.64 1.63
C GLU A 133 -12.32 -8.09 0.26
N ALA A 134 -11.02 -7.84 0.05
CA ALA A 134 -10.48 -7.39 -1.22
C ALA A 134 -10.41 -8.50 -2.27
N GLY A 135 -10.48 -9.77 -1.85
CA GLY A 135 -10.31 -10.91 -2.73
C GLY A 135 -8.87 -11.07 -3.24
N TYR A 136 -7.88 -10.79 -2.38
CA TYR A 136 -6.48 -11.01 -2.70
C TYR A 136 -6.18 -12.52 -2.72
N VAL A 137 -5.72 -13.01 -3.87
CA VAL A 137 -5.33 -14.43 -4.07
C VAL A 137 -3.86 -14.70 -3.73
N PHE A 138 -3.10 -13.65 -3.46
CA PHE A 138 -1.68 -13.70 -3.11
C PHE A 138 -1.48 -13.65 -1.59
N PRO A 139 -0.32 -14.13 -1.07
CA PRO A 139 0.06 -13.97 0.33
C PRO A 139 0.14 -12.50 0.74
N TYR A 140 -0.34 -12.20 1.96
CA TYR A 140 -0.26 -10.87 2.57
C TYR A 140 0.50 -10.98 3.89
N LEU A 141 1.80 -10.70 3.84
CA LEU A 141 2.77 -11.00 4.87
C LEU A 141 2.91 -9.85 5.86
N TYR A 142 3.21 -10.19 7.12
CA TYR A 142 3.49 -9.21 8.16
C TYR A 142 4.99 -9.16 8.49
N ASP A 143 5.63 -8.02 8.19
CA ASP A 143 7.02 -7.72 8.49
C ASP A 143 7.10 -6.95 9.83
N GLU A 144 6.99 -7.69 10.93
CA GLU A 144 6.94 -7.11 12.28
C GLU A 144 8.19 -6.32 12.63
N THR A 145 9.38 -6.81 12.26
CA THR A 145 10.67 -6.14 12.54
C THR A 145 10.93 -4.95 11.65
N GLN A 146 10.23 -4.87 10.53
CA GLN A 146 10.42 -3.86 9.48
C GLN A 146 11.76 -3.99 8.72
N ASP A 147 12.48 -5.09 8.93
CA ASP A 147 13.79 -5.30 8.31
C ASP A 147 13.66 -5.57 6.80
N VAL A 148 12.58 -6.25 6.40
CA VAL A 148 12.32 -6.50 4.96
C VAL A 148 12.02 -5.18 4.26
N ALA A 149 11.17 -4.31 4.82
CA ALA A 149 10.94 -2.99 4.22
C ALA A 149 12.22 -2.16 4.13
N ARG A 150 13.09 -2.21 5.16
CA ARG A 150 14.40 -1.52 5.14
C ARG A 150 15.31 -2.06 4.04
N SER A 151 15.38 -3.39 3.87
CA SER A 151 16.23 -4.04 2.85
C SER A 151 15.77 -3.70 1.42
N TYR A 152 14.46 -3.58 1.20
CA TYR A 152 13.88 -3.12 -0.06
C TYR A 152 13.95 -1.59 -0.23
N GLN A 153 14.37 -0.85 0.81
CA GLN A 153 14.29 0.61 0.86
C GLN A 153 12.88 1.12 0.57
N ALA A 154 11.86 0.34 0.92
CA ALA A 154 10.48 0.75 0.77
C ALA A 154 10.18 1.97 1.65
N ALA A 155 9.56 3.00 1.10
CA ALA A 155 9.33 4.26 1.81
C ALA A 155 7.86 4.57 2.03
N CYS A 156 6.99 4.05 1.18
CA CYS A 156 5.57 4.38 1.18
C CYS A 156 4.69 3.15 0.92
N THR A 157 3.40 3.33 1.06
CA THR A 157 2.37 2.39 0.64
C THR A 157 1.34 3.07 -0.25
N PRO A 158 1.01 2.50 -1.43
CA PRO A 158 1.62 1.32 -2.04
C PRO A 158 3.03 1.62 -2.60
N ASP A 159 3.92 0.63 -2.59
CA ASP A 159 5.22 0.66 -3.27
C ASP A 159 5.44 -0.67 -3.99
N PHE A 160 5.93 -0.64 -5.24
CA PHE A 160 5.97 -1.81 -6.11
C PHE A 160 7.39 -2.11 -6.58
N PHE A 161 7.76 -3.40 -6.53
CA PHE A 161 9.07 -3.92 -6.96
C PHE A 161 8.83 -5.18 -7.79
N LEU A 162 9.18 -5.13 -9.08
CA LEU A 162 9.09 -6.27 -9.98
C LEU A 162 10.50 -6.76 -10.32
N PHE A 163 10.70 -8.03 -10.12
CA PHE A 163 11.95 -8.74 -10.40
C PHE A 163 11.73 -9.74 -11.54
N ASP A 164 12.74 -9.94 -12.36
CA ASP A 164 12.75 -10.96 -13.40
C ASP A 164 12.99 -12.38 -12.84
N SER A 165 13.18 -13.37 -13.73
CA SER A 165 13.45 -14.77 -13.36
C SER A 165 14.77 -14.96 -12.62
N GLU A 166 15.74 -14.05 -12.82
CA GLU A 166 17.04 -14.06 -12.11
C GLU A 166 16.98 -13.26 -10.79
N ARG A 167 15.79 -12.79 -10.39
CA ARG A 167 15.58 -11.92 -9.23
C ARG A 167 16.33 -10.59 -9.32
N ARG A 168 16.50 -10.06 -10.53
CA ARG A 168 17.01 -8.71 -10.76
C ARG A 168 15.84 -7.73 -10.85
N LEU A 169 15.94 -6.60 -10.15
CA LEU A 169 14.93 -5.55 -10.17
C LEU A 169 14.84 -4.93 -11.56
N VAL A 170 13.69 -5.08 -12.22
CA VAL A 170 13.44 -4.55 -13.56
C VAL A 170 12.43 -3.42 -13.56
N TYR A 171 11.57 -3.36 -12.53
CA TYR A 171 10.64 -2.25 -12.34
C TYR A 171 10.49 -1.92 -10.85
N ARG A 172 10.48 -0.63 -10.55
CA ARG A 172 10.05 -0.07 -9.27
C ARG A 172 9.34 1.25 -9.55
N GLY A 173 8.27 1.51 -8.83
CA GLY A 173 7.54 2.75 -9.06
C GLY A 173 6.05 2.62 -8.85
N GLN A 174 5.30 3.43 -9.58
CA GLN A 174 3.86 3.57 -9.40
C GLN A 174 3.05 2.44 -10.07
N LEU A 175 1.82 2.23 -9.60
CA LEU A 175 0.84 1.37 -10.26
C LEU A 175 0.44 1.97 -11.62
N ASP A 176 0.07 3.25 -11.59
CA ASP A 176 -0.31 4.11 -12.71
C ASP A 176 -0.31 5.58 -12.25
N GLY A 177 -0.83 6.48 -13.09
CA GLY A 177 -0.97 7.90 -12.76
C GLY A 177 -2.12 8.26 -11.82
N SER A 178 -2.95 7.29 -11.42
CA SER A 178 -4.13 7.53 -10.58
C SER A 178 -3.73 7.80 -9.11
N ARG A 179 -4.39 8.76 -8.48
CA ARG A 179 -4.21 9.12 -7.08
C ARG A 179 -5.56 9.53 -6.48
N PRO A 180 -5.78 9.36 -5.18
CA PRO A 180 -6.98 9.91 -4.55
C PRO A 180 -7.17 11.38 -4.89
N GLY A 181 -8.29 11.71 -5.56
CA GLY A 181 -8.68 13.08 -5.89
C GLY A 181 -8.03 13.71 -7.12
N ASN A 182 -7.43 12.92 -8.05
CA ASN A 182 -6.90 13.46 -9.32
C ASN A 182 -7.71 13.08 -10.56
N ASP A 183 -8.87 12.44 -10.40
CA ASP A 183 -9.80 12.03 -11.47
C ASP A 183 -9.18 11.17 -12.59
N VAL A 184 -7.96 10.64 -12.40
CA VAL A 184 -7.33 9.69 -13.31
C VAL A 184 -7.85 8.29 -12.99
N PRO A 185 -8.34 7.51 -13.98
CA PRO A 185 -8.81 6.15 -13.75
C PRO A 185 -7.71 5.24 -13.22
N VAL A 186 -8.05 4.34 -12.29
CA VAL A 186 -7.15 3.28 -11.84
C VAL A 186 -7.15 2.16 -12.88
N THR A 187 -6.02 1.93 -13.52
CA THR A 187 -5.86 0.95 -14.60
C THR A 187 -4.68 0.00 -14.40
N GLY A 188 -3.75 0.36 -13.52
CA GLY A 188 -2.51 -0.38 -13.34
C GLY A 188 -1.55 -0.31 -14.53
N SER A 189 -1.74 0.64 -15.45
CA SER A 189 -1.08 0.68 -16.77
C SER A 189 0.43 0.54 -16.71
N ASP A 190 1.10 1.23 -15.78
CA ASP A 190 2.56 1.24 -15.72
C ASP A 190 3.11 -0.09 -15.21
N LEU A 191 2.52 -0.62 -14.13
CA LEU A 191 2.90 -1.92 -13.57
C LEU A 191 2.54 -3.07 -14.53
N ARG A 192 1.37 -3.02 -15.16
CA ARG A 192 0.95 -4.02 -16.16
C ARG A 192 1.90 -4.06 -17.35
N ALA A 193 2.26 -2.90 -17.90
CA ALA A 193 3.21 -2.84 -19.00
C ALA A 193 4.57 -3.46 -18.63
N ALA A 194 5.05 -3.23 -17.40
CA ALA A 194 6.28 -3.85 -16.93
C ALA A 194 6.14 -5.39 -16.76
N LEU A 195 5.03 -5.86 -16.18
CA LEU A 195 4.74 -7.29 -16.03
C LEU A 195 4.64 -7.99 -17.38
N ASP A 196 3.94 -7.38 -18.34
CA ASP A 196 3.77 -7.95 -19.69
C ASP A 196 5.10 -7.99 -20.45
N ALA A 197 5.93 -6.95 -20.35
CA ALA A 197 7.26 -6.91 -20.95
C ALA A 197 8.15 -8.04 -20.41
N VAL A 198 8.22 -8.23 -19.08
CA VAL A 198 8.99 -9.32 -18.49
C VAL A 198 8.52 -10.69 -18.97
N LEU A 199 7.21 -10.92 -19.01
CA LEU A 199 6.64 -12.20 -19.44
C LEU A 199 6.84 -12.48 -20.93
N SER A 200 6.97 -11.42 -21.75
CA SER A 200 7.27 -11.53 -23.20
C SER A 200 8.77 -11.60 -23.49
N GLY A 201 9.62 -11.40 -22.48
CA GLY A 201 11.08 -11.31 -22.67
C GLY A 201 11.52 -9.98 -23.29
N ASP A 202 10.65 -8.97 -23.24
CA ASP A 202 10.94 -7.63 -23.74
C ASP A 202 11.62 -6.78 -22.65
N PRO A 203 12.45 -5.78 -23.02
CA PRO A 203 13.06 -4.89 -22.05
C PRO A 203 12.03 -3.98 -21.38
N VAL A 204 12.09 -3.90 -20.05
CA VAL A 204 11.32 -2.92 -19.29
C VAL A 204 12.01 -1.55 -19.37
N PRO A 205 11.31 -0.46 -19.76
CA PRO A 205 11.92 0.87 -19.85
C PRO A 205 12.55 1.32 -18.52
N ALA A 206 13.78 1.85 -18.59
CA ALA A 206 14.51 2.31 -17.40
C ALA A 206 13.93 3.60 -16.80
N GLU A 207 13.27 4.43 -17.61
CA GLU A 207 12.59 5.65 -17.15
C GLU A 207 11.25 5.26 -16.50
N GLN A 208 11.23 5.27 -15.16
CA GLN A 208 10.08 4.84 -14.36
C GLN A 208 9.72 5.94 -13.37
N ARG A 209 8.41 6.06 -13.09
CA ARG A 209 7.89 7.08 -12.18
C ARG A 209 7.78 6.54 -10.76
N PRO A 210 8.18 7.32 -9.73
CA PRO A 210 8.07 6.87 -8.35
C PRO A 210 6.61 6.63 -7.94
N SER A 211 6.38 5.61 -7.13
CA SER A 211 5.15 5.48 -6.36
C SER A 211 5.01 6.68 -5.41
N ILE A 212 3.78 7.07 -5.10
CA ILE A 212 3.48 8.10 -4.11
C ILE A 212 2.39 7.57 -3.20
N GLY A 213 2.65 7.58 -1.91
CA GLY A 213 1.71 7.07 -0.92
C GLY A 213 1.92 7.64 0.48
N CYS A 214 1.31 7.00 1.46
CA CYS A 214 1.61 7.27 2.87
C CYS A 214 2.97 6.66 3.22
N ASN A 215 3.76 7.36 4.05
CA ASN A 215 4.99 6.77 4.59
C ASN A 215 4.69 5.48 5.38
N ILE A 216 5.60 4.51 5.34
CA ILE A 216 5.61 3.36 6.25
C ILE A 216 5.65 3.88 7.69
N LYS A 217 4.87 3.24 8.58
CA LYS A 217 4.79 3.63 9.99
C LYS A 217 5.86 2.87 10.76
N TRP A 218 7.04 3.48 10.81
CA TRP A 218 8.20 2.92 11.51
C TRP A 218 7.98 2.89 13.03
N LYS A 219 8.51 1.85 13.68
CA LYS A 219 8.65 1.76 15.14
C LYS A 219 9.72 2.71 15.65
#